data_fab2243d7cb7b8cc64943edaaf8ce842
#
_entry.id   fab2243d7cb7b8cc64943edaaf8ce842
#
_cell.length_a   1.000
_cell.length_b   1.000
_cell.length_c   1.000
_cell.angle_alpha   90.00
_cell.angle_beta   90.00
_cell.angle_gamma   90.00
#
_symmetry.space_group_name_H-M   'P 1'
#
loop_
_entity.id
_entity.type
_entity.pdbx_description
1 polymer ?
#
loop_
_entity_poly.entity_id
_entity_poly.type
_entity_poly.pdbx_seq_one_letter_code
_entity_poly.pdbx_strand_id
1 'polypeptide(L)'
;EQNAAIVEVNAGPSLIFHLKPASGKAQPVGQEIANHLFPPGADFRIPVIGICGEKGKTPVAEMIAHFLRLTNVYVGLSCSKGLFFGNRAIANTNTSTWESARRTLLNRAVEVAVIENNHLSMLIEGLAYDRCQVGVVLNVDPKSNFPQYAIYDEDQVFSIVRTQIDVVLPTGVGVLNADDPMVVQMAELCDGEVIFFSENPNSEVIKTHLQNDGRAVLVGKQQITLKSGKLE
;
A
#
# COMPACT_ATOMS: atom_id res chain seq x y z
N GLU A 1 42.84 10.31 -14.32
CA GLU A 1 42.96 8.97 -13.69
C GLU A 1 43.04 7.89 -14.79
N GLN A 2 44.20 7.83 -15.39
CA GLN A 2 44.40 7.03 -16.62
C GLN A 2 44.74 5.54 -16.38
N ASN A 3 44.67 5.06 -15.10
CA ASN A 3 45.06 3.68 -14.76
C ASN A 3 44.10 2.97 -13.80
N ALA A 4 42.83 3.32 -13.80
CA ALA A 4 41.83 2.59 -13.02
C ALA A 4 41.35 1.35 -13.79
N ALA A 5 41.27 0.21 -13.10
CA ALA A 5 40.72 -1.03 -13.65
C ALA A 5 39.76 -1.67 -12.67
N ILE A 6 38.71 -2.29 -13.21
CA ILE A 6 37.83 -3.15 -12.41
C ILE A 6 38.52 -4.50 -12.29
N VAL A 7 38.89 -4.90 -11.08
CA VAL A 7 39.56 -6.16 -10.80
C VAL A 7 38.54 -7.28 -10.59
N GLU A 8 37.47 -7.00 -9.85
CA GLU A 8 36.38 -7.95 -9.57
C GLU A 8 35.08 -7.23 -9.22
N VAL A 9 33.98 -7.96 -9.27
CA VAL A 9 32.64 -7.51 -8.86
C VAL A 9 32.07 -8.47 -7.83
N ASN A 10 31.75 -7.98 -6.63
CA ASN A 10 31.21 -8.76 -5.53
C ASN A 10 29.73 -8.45 -5.28
N ALA A 11 28.89 -9.45 -5.22
CA ALA A 11 27.45 -9.29 -4.95
C ALA A 11 27.12 -8.86 -3.50
N GLY A 12 28.02 -9.14 -2.55
CA GLY A 12 27.90 -8.78 -1.14
C GLY A 12 29.21 -8.25 -0.57
N PRO A 13 29.70 -7.06 -0.99
CA PRO A 13 30.99 -6.56 -0.59
C PRO A 13 31.00 -6.17 0.89
N SER A 14 32.09 -6.52 1.59
CA SER A 14 32.35 -5.98 2.91
C SER A 14 32.93 -4.57 2.79
N LEU A 15 32.24 -3.57 3.35
CA LEU A 15 32.68 -2.19 3.35
C LEU A 15 33.72 -1.89 4.45
N ILE A 16 33.92 -2.80 5.40
CA ILE A 16 34.75 -2.56 6.58
C ILE A 16 36.22 -2.26 6.22
N PHE A 17 36.75 -2.91 5.19
CA PHE A 17 38.12 -2.71 4.73
C PHE A 17 38.37 -1.29 4.17
N HIS A 18 37.34 -0.64 3.69
CA HIS A 18 37.39 0.75 3.22
C HIS A 18 37.16 1.75 4.36
N LEU A 19 36.24 1.40 5.29
CA LEU A 19 35.88 2.28 6.42
C LEU A 19 36.91 2.23 7.54
N LYS A 20 37.54 1.06 7.74
CA LYS A 20 38.58 0.83 8.76
C LYS A 20 39.74 0.03 8.18
N PRO A 21 40.54 0.62 7.26
CA PRO A 21 41.67 -0.10 6.66
C PRO A 21 42.75 -0.35 7.71
N ALA A 22 43.46 -1.49 7.59
CA ALA A 22 44.59 -1.80 8.44
C ALA A 22 45.78 -0.86 8.18
N SER A 23 45.87 -0.26 6.99
CA SER A 23 46.85 0.73 6.59
C SER A 23 46.24 1.71 5.60
N GLY A 24 46.63 2.99 5.63
CA GLY A 24 46.11 4.04 4.78
C GLY A 24 44.95 4.82 5.42
N LYS A 25 44.29 5.66 4.61
CA LYS A 25 43.16 6.49 5.07
C LYS A 25 41.83 5.79 4.85
N ALA A 26 40.93 5.94 5.83
CA ALA A 26 39.55 5.53 5.67
C ALA A 26 38.90 6.23 4.48
N GLN A 27 38.07 5.49 3.72
CA GLN A 27 37.32 6.02 2.59
C GLN A 27 35.82 5.92 2.90
N PRO A 28 35.03 6.98 2.68
CA PRO A 28 33.60 7.01 3.00
C PRO A 28 32.75 6.27 1.96
N VAL A 29 33.15 5.06 1.57
CA VAL A 29 32.51 4.28 0.49
C VAL A 29 31.02 4.07 0.74
N GLY A 30 30.65 3.81 2.01
CA GLY A 30 29.23 3.65 2.38
C GLY A 30 28.42 4.93 2.16
N GLN A 31 29.01 6.10 2.47
CA GLN A 31 28.38 7.40 2.23
C GLN A 31 28.19 7.67 0.74
N GLU A 32 29.18 7.37 -0.07
CA GLU A 32 29.12 7.56 -1.53
C GLU A 32 28.07 6.63 -2.17
N ILE A 33 27.97 5.38 -1.70
CA ILE A 33 26.91 4.45 -2.13
C ILE A 33 25.54 5.02 -1.73
N ALA A 34 25.39 5.48 -0.48
CA ALA A 34 24.14 6.06 -0.02
C ALA A 34 23.74 7.30 -0.82
N ASN A 35 24.69 8.24 -1.05
CA ASN A 35 24.45 9.44 -1.84
C ASN A 35 24.08 9.15 -3.30
N HIS A 36 24.66 8.06 -3.88
CA HIS A 36 24.34 7.64 -5.23
C HIS A 36 22.94 7.01 -5.32
N LEU A 37 22.58 6.18 -4.33
CA LEU A 37 21.26 5.55 -4.26
C LEU A 37 20.17 6.54 -3.88
N PHE A 38 20.51 7.50 -3.03
CA PHE A 38 19.62 8.46 -2.39
C PHE A 38 20.18 9.88 -2.53
N PRO A 39 20.11 10.48 -3.73
CA PRO A 39 20.60 11.84 -3.93
C PRO A 39 19.79 12.84 -3.10
N PRO A 40 20.42 13.91 -2.59
CA PRO A 40 19.74 14.93 -1.80
C PRO A 40 18.52 15.51 -2.53
N GLY A 41 17.38 15.58 -1.82
CA GLY A 41 16.14 16.11 -2.37
C GLY A 41 15.31 15.14 -3.21
N ALA A 42 15.77 13.90 -3.41
CA ALA A 42 14.93 12.87 -4.01
C ALA A 42 13.88 12.36 -3.00
N ASP A 43 12.66 12.20 -3.45
CA ASP A 43 11.64 11.44 -2.71
C ASP A 43 11.93 9.95 -2.90
N PHE A 44 12.26 9.25 -1.81
CA PHE A 44 12.63 7.83 -1.82
C PHE A 44 11.44 6.91 -1.66
N ARG A 45 10.23 7.45 -1.66
CA ARG A 45 9.00 6.72 -1.54
C ARG A 45 8.28 6.69 -2.88
N ILE A 46 7.83 5.54 -3.28
CA ILE A 46 6.84 5.41 -4.34
C ILE A 46 5.44 5.41 -3.71
N PRO A 47 4.41 5.92 -4.40
CA PRO A 47 3.03 5.79 -3.94
C PRO A 47 2.67 4.32 -3.76
N VAL A 48 2.11 3.99 -2.58
CA VAL A 48 1.59 2.67 -2.25
C VAL A 48 0.07 2.78 -2.11
N ILE A 49 -0.63 1.88 -2.80
CA ILE A 49 -2.07 1.70 -2.68
C ILE A 49 -2.29 0.33 -2.05
N GLY A 50 -2.67 0.33 -0.77
CA GLY A 50 -2.97 -0.88 -0.03
C GLY A 50 -4.47 -1.17 -0.03
N ILE A 51 -4.85 -2.42 -0.30
CA ILE A 51 -6.25 -2.82 -0.42
C ILE A 51 -6.50 -3.98 0.53
N CYS A 52 -7.43 -3.80 1.45
CA CYS A 52 -7.82 -4.79 2.45
C CYS A 52 -9.34 -5.02 2.42
N GLY A 53 -9.78 -6.11 2.99
CA GLY A 53 -11.18 -6.51 3.10
C GLY A 53 -11.33 -8.03 2.97
N GLU A 54 -12.51 -8.56 3.21
CA GLU A 54 -12.78 -9.99 3.06
C GLU A 54 -13.01 -10.35 1.60
N LYS A 55 -13.83 -9.56 0.89
CA LYS A 55 -14.23 -9.81 -0.49
C LYS A 55 -13.96 -8.60 -1.39
N GLY A 56 -13.71 -8.86 -2.68
CA GLY A 56 -13.59 -7.80 -3.68
C GLY A 56 -12.19 -7.21 -3.85
N LYS A 57 -11.21 -7.58 -3.04
CA LYS A 57 -9.84 -7.02 -3.08
C LYS A 57 -9.17 -7.17 -4.46
N THR A 58 -9.14 -8.39 -4.97
CA THR A 58 -8.43 -8.70 -6.22
C THR A 58 -8.95 -7.92 -7.42
N PRO A 59 -10.28 -7.91 -7.73
CA PRO A 59 -10.79 -7.11 -8.83
C PRO A 59 -10.54 -5.62 -8.65
N VAL A 60 -10.61 -5.09 -7.43
CA VAL A 60 -10.28 -3.68 -7.16
C VAL A 60 -8.81 -3.41 -7.43
N ALA A 61 -7.90 -4.26 -6.93
CA ALA A 61 -6.46 -4.13 -7.16
C ALA A 61 -6.12 -4.20 -8.66
N GLU A 62 -6.72 -5.14 -9.40
CA GLU A 62 -6.52 -5.28 -10.85
C GLU A 62 -7.02 -4.04 -11.62
N MET A 63 -8.21 -3.50 -11.26
CA MET A 63 -8.77 -2.30 -11.89
C MET A 63 -7.91 -1.07 -11.63
N ILE A 64 -7.47 -0.84 -10.39
CA ILE A 64 -6.58 0.27 -10.05
C ILE A 64 -5.27 0.15 -10.84
N ALA A 65 -4.64 -1.03 -10.83
CA ALA A 65 -3.42 -1.26 -11.58
C ALA A 65 -3.61 -1.07 -13.10
N HIS A 66 -4.77 -1.47 -13.63
CA HIS A 66 -5.11 -1.25 -15.04
C HIS A 66 -5.20 0.23 -15.37
N PHE A 67 -5.97 1.02 -14.60
CA PHE A 67 -6.11 2.45 -14.85
C PHE A 67 -4.80 3.22 -14.73
N LEU A 68 -3.97 2.87 -13.73
CA LEU A 68 -2.64 3.46 -13.59
C LEU A 68 -1.74 3.16 -14.81
N ARG A 69 -1.78 1.94 -15.34
CA ARG A 69 -1.02 1.58 -16.56
C ARG A 69 -1.44 2.39 -17.80
N LEU A 70 -2.70 2.80 -17.88
CA LEU A 70 -3.18 3.67 -18.97
C LEU A 70 -2.53 5.06 -18.94
N THR A 71 -1.97 5.48 -17.81
CA THR A 71 -1.21 6.73 -17.68
C THR A 71 0.30 6.56 -17.93
N ASN A 72 0.73 5.41 -18.46
CA ASN A 72 2.12 5.02 -18.71
C ASN A 72 2.99 4.91 -17.44
N VAL A 73 2.40 4.76 -16.28
CA VAL A 73 3.11 4.50 -15.01
C VAL A 73 3.50 3.02 -14.92
N TYR A 74 4.72 2.71 -14.52
CA TYR A 74 5.17 1.34 -14.32
C TYR A 74 4.72 0.78 -12.99
N VAL A 75 3.59 0.08 -13.01
CA VAL A 75 2.89 -0.41 -11.82
C VAL A 75 3.42 -1.77 -11.39
N GLY A 76 3.73 -1.92 -10.10
CA GLY A 76 3.86 -3.21 -9.44
C GLY A 76 2.54 -3.63 -8.81
N LEU A 77 2.01 -4.79 -9.15
CA LEU A 77 0.78 -5.35 -8.58
C LEU A 77 1.08 -6.68 -7.90
N SER A 78 0.76 -6.77 -6.60
CA SER A 78 0.79 -8.00 -5.82
C SER A 78 -0.63 -8.33 -5.35
N CYS A 79 -1.22 -9.41 -5.83
CA CYS A 79 -2.59 -9.81 -5.52
C CYS A 79 -2.76 -11.33 -5.52
N SER A 80 -3.95 -11.83 -5.16
CA SER A 80 -4.20 -13.28 -5.11
C SER A 80 -4.13 -13.98 -6.47
N LYS A 81 -4.22 -13.26 -7.58
CA LYS A 81 -4.01 -13.84 -8.92
C LYS A 81 -2.54 -13.93 -9.33
N GLY A 82 -1.67 -13.10 -8.76
CA GLY A 82 -0.27 -13.12 -9.11
C GLY A 82 0.49 -11.84 -8.82
N LEU A 83 1.78 -11.89 -9.14
CA LEU A 83 2.71 -10.78 -9.10
C LEU A 83 2.97 -10.27 -10.51
N PHE A 84 2.78 -8.97 -10.73
CA PHE A 84 2.92 -8.34 -12.03
C PHE A 84 3.79 -7.09 -11.93
N PHE A 85 4.72 -6.92 -12.89
CA PHE A 85 5.46 -5.67 -13.07
C PHE A 85 5.16 -5.11 -14.45
N GLY A 86 4.53 -3.94 -14.52
CA GLY A 86 3.93 -3.44 -15.74
C GLY A 86 2.89 -4.44 -16.29
N ASN A 87 3.07 -4.86 -17.55
CA ASN A 87 2.22 -5.87 -18.20
C ASN A 87 2.77 -7.30 -18.08
N ARG A 88 3.90 -7.49 -17.40
CA ARG A 88 4.56 -8.79 -17.31
C ARG A 88 4.13 -9.53 -16.05
N ALA A 89 3.58 -10.73 -16.20
CA ALA A 89 3.38 -11.66 -15.09
C ALA A 89 4.73 -12.25 -14.64
N ILE A 90 5.02 -12.13 -13.34
CA ILE A 90 6.22 -12.68 -12.71
C ILE A 90 5.88 -14.01 -12.01
N ALA A 91 4.68 -14.09 -11.42
CA ALA A 91 4.13 -15.28 -10.83
C ALA A 91 2.62 -15.32 -11.07
N ASN A 92 2.05 -16.49 -11.31
CA ASN A 92 0.62 -16.73 -11.53
C ASN A 92 0.04 -17.58 -10.37
N THR A 93 0.45 -17.29 -9.15
CA THR A 93 -0.04 -17.91 -7.92
C THR A 93 -0.50 -16.83 -6.96
N ASN A 94 -1.13 -17.20 -5.86
CA ASN A 94 -1.50 -16.22 -4.84
C ASN A 94 -0.25 -15.52 -4.30
N THR A 95 -0.16 -14.22 -4.52
CA THR A 95 0.92 -13.34 -4.06
C THR A 95 0.43 -12.21 -3.16
N SER A 96 -0.78 -12.34 -2.55
CA SER A 96 -1.24 -11.44 -1.49
C SER A 96 -0.51 -11.72 -0.16
N THR A 97 0.82 -11.73 -0.21
CA THR A 97 1.73 -12.07 0.89
C THR A 97 2.70 -10.91 1.15
N TRP A 98 3.21 -10.83 2.36
CA TRP A 98 4.22 -9.86 2.75
C TRP A 98 5.47 -9.91 1.87
N GLU A 99 5.96 -11.12 1.57
CA GLU A 99 7.15 -11.31 0.74
C GLU A 99 6.95 -10.75 -0.68
N SER A 100 5.80 -10.99 -1.30
CA SER A 100 5.50 -10.50 -2.64
C SER A 100 5.32 -8.98 -2.67
N ALA A 101 4.68 -8.43 -1.64
CA ALA A 101 4.57 -6.98 -1.45
C ALA A 101 5.96 -6.34 -1.28
N ARG A 102 6.81 -6.91 -0.43
CA ARG A 102 8.21 -6.48 -0.27
C ARG A 102 8.99 -6.58 -1.58
N ARG A 103 8.82 -7.66 -2.34
CA ARG A 103 9.46 -7.82 -3.66
C ARG A 103 9.03 -6.74 -4.65
N THR A 104 7.76 -6.32 -4.59
CA THR A 104 7.24 -5.21 -5.38
C THR A 104 7.93 -3.90 -5.02
N LEU A 105 8.05 -3.61 -3.72
CA LEU A 105 8.67 -2.38 -3.20
C LEU A 105 10.19 -2.32 -3.44
N LEU A 106 10.87 -3.45 -3.49
CA LEU A 106 12.31 -3.52 -3.78
C LEU A 106 12.63 -3.39 -5.28
N ASN A 107 11.64 -3.46 -6.16
CA ASN A 107 11.86 -3.32 -7.60
C ASN A 107 11.99 -1.83 -7.97
N ARG A 108 13.20 -1.39 -8.26
CA ARG A 108 13.53 0.01 -8.59
C ARG A 108 12.83 0.57 -9.83
N ALA A 109 12.29 -0.29 -10.71
CA ALA A 109 11.55 0.14 -11.88
C ALA A 109 10.08 0.47 -11.53
N VAL A 110 9.57 -0.01 -10.40
CA VAL A 110 8.18 0.25 -9.99
C VAL A 110 8.04 1.70 -9.54
N GLU A 111 7.10 2.40 -10.15
CA GLU A 111 6.78 3.81 -9.85
C GLU A 111 5.56 3.93 -8.91
N VAL A 112 4.64 2.96 -8.96
CA VAL A 112 3.48 2.85 -8.05
C VAL A 112 3.27 1.39 -7.68
N ALA A 113 3.09 1.09 -6.40
CA ALA A 113 2.78 -0.23 -5.90
C ALA A 113 1.29 -0.36 -5.55
N VAL A 114 0.62 -1.38 -6.11
CA VAL A 114 -0.75 -1.77 -5.76
C VAL A 114 -0.67 -3.12 -5.05
N ILE A 115 -1.06 -3.16 -3.78
CA ILE A 115 -0.84 -4.30 -2.91
C ILE A 115 -2.16 -4.75 -2.30
N GLU A 116 -2.58 -5.96 -2.64
CA GLU A 116 -3.68 -6.65 -1.98
C GLU A 116 -3.17 -7.26 -0.66
N ASN A 117 -3.75 -6.85 0.46
CA ASN A 117 -3.41 -7.33 1.78
C ASN A 117 -4.44 -8.38 2.26
N ASN A 118 -3.93 -9.52 2.69
CA ASN A 118 -4.72 -10.59 3.27
C ASN A 118 -4.70 -10.46 4.79
N HIS A 119 -5.85 -10.61 5.46
CA HIS A 119 -5.96 -10.48 6.92
C HIS A 119 -5.01 -11.39 7.68
N LEU A 120 -4.87 -12.65 7.24
CA LEU A 120 -3.96 -13.60 7.89
C LEU A 120 -2.49 -13.19 7.74
N SER A 121 -2.08 -12.71 6.55
CA SER A 121 -0.73 -12.19 6.35
C SER A 121 -0.49 -10.93 7.18
N MET A 122 -1.48 -10.03 7.25
CA MET A 122 -1.40 -8.84 8.11
C MET A 122 -1.24 -9.20 9.59
N LEU A 123 -1.93 -10.23 10.06
CA LEU A 123 -1.85 -10.70 11.44
C LEU A 123 -0.48 -11.29 11.76
N ILE A 124 0.10 -12.09 10.85
CA ILE A 124 1.34 -12.85 11.10
C ILE A 124 2.57 -12.00 10.84
N GLU A 125 2.58 -11.23 9.76
CA GLU A 125 3.77 -10.55 9.22
C GLU A 125 3.63 -9.02 9.23
N GLY A 126 2.41 -8.50 9.39
CA GLY A 126 2.11 -7.08 9.22
C GLY A 126 2.02 -6.65 7.76
N LEU A 127 2.08 -5.34 7.53
CA LEU A 127 2.19 -4.76 6.20
C LEU A 127 3.66 -4.69 5.77
N ALA A 128 3.93 -4.87 4.48
CA ALA A 128 5.29 -4.79 3.94
C ALA A 128 5.79 -3.33 3.75
N TYR A 129 4.98 -2.35 4.11
CA TYR A 129 5.26 -0.92 4.06
C TYR A 129 4.85 -0.26 5.39
N ASP A 130 5.55 0.79 5.73
CA ASP A 130 5.33 1.59 6.95
C ASP A 130 4.23 2.65 6.76
N ARG A 131 4.07 3.17 5.54
CA ARG A 131 3.08 4.19 5.15
C ARG A 131 2.59 3.95 3.74
N CYS A 132 1.34 4.36 3.45
CA CYS A 132 0.75 4.32 2.11
C CYS A 132 0.10 5.66 1.74
N GLN A 133 0.03 5.92 0.44
CA GLN A 133 -0.66 7.09 -0.10
C GLN A 133 -2.18 6.86 -0.13
N VAL A 134 -2.60 5.62 -0.40
CA VAL A 134 -4.02 5.26 -0.41
C VAL A 134 -4.23 3.96 0.35
N GLY A 135 -5.09 4.01 1.36
CA GLY A 135 -5.56 2.83 2.09
C GLY A 135 -7.02 2.54 1.74
N VAL A 136 -7.31 1.36 1.23
CA VAL A 136 -8.66 0.94 0.85
C VAL A 136 -9.12 -0.18 1.77
N VAL A 137 -10.26 -0.01 2.42
CA VAL A 137 -10.94 -1.08 3.17
C VAL A 137 -12.34 -1.28 2.61
N LEU A 138 -12.57 -2.49 2.05
CA LEU A 138 -13.79 -2.80 1.32
C LEU A 138 -14.91 -3.30 2.25
N ASN A 139 -14.58 -4.20 3.15
CA ASN A 139 -15.52 -4.83 4.07
C ASN A 139 -14.77 -5.64 5.13
N VAL A 140 -15.45 -5.90 6.25
CA VAL A 140 -15.00 -6.80 7.32
C VAL A 140 -16.09 -7.83 7.57
N ASP A 141 -15.74 -9.12 7.55
CA ASP A 141 -16.69 -10.15 7.99
C ASP A 141 -16.56 -10.32 9.51
N PRO A 142 -17.59 -9.95 10.31
CA PRO A 142 -17.54 -10.08 11.76
C PRO A 142 -17.45 -11.53 12.24
N LYS A 143 -17.71 -12.51 11.34
CA LYS A 143 -17.58 -13.95 11.63
C LYS A 143 -16.19 -14.50 11.28
N SER A 144 -15.35 -13.71 10.67
CA SER A 144 -13.95 -14.08 10.44
C SER A 144 -13.27 -14.33 11.78
N ASN A 145 -12.53 -15.41 11.86
CA ASN A 145 -11.74 -15.73 13.05
C ASN A 145 -10.48 -16.51 12.64
N PHE A 146 -9.49 -16.47 13.50
CA PHE A 146 -8.24 -17.22 13.34
C PHE A 146 -7.86 -17.86 14.68
N PRO A 147 -8.57 -18.96 15.09
CA PRO A 147 -8.40 -19.57 16.42
C PRO A 147 -6.97 -20.02 16.71
N GLN A 148 -6.23 -20.42 15.68
CA GLN A 148 -4.81 -20.79 15.77
C GLN A 148 -3.90 -19.63 16.20
N TYR A 149 -4.40 -18.38 16.13
CA TYR A 149 -3.72 -17.16 16.55
C TYR A 149 -4.47 -16.43 17.68
N ALA A 150 -5.40 -17.13 18.36
CA ALA A 150 -6.24 -16.59 19.43
C ALA A 150 -7.11 -15.37 19.03
N ILE A 151 -7.54 -15.33 17.77
CA ILE A 151 -8.49 -14.35 17.24
C ILE A 151 -9.86 -15.00 17.14
N TYR A 152 -10.81 -14.55 17.98
CA TYR A 152 -12.12 -15.19 18.15
C TYR A 152 -13.31 -14.26 17.94
N ASP A 153 -13.10 -12.95 18.01
CA ASP A 153 -14.16 -11.95 17.99
C ASP A 153 -13.92 -10.85 16.95
N GLU A 154 -14.95 -10.04 16.72
CA GLU A 154 -14.95 -8.97 15.72
C GLU A 154 -14.02 -7.82 16.08
N ASP A 155 -13.82 -7.49 17.36
CA ASP A 155 -12.92 -6.43 17.79
C ASP A 155 -11.46 -6.76 17.48
N GLN A 156 -11.11 -8.04 17.62
CA GLN A 156 -9.79 -8.54 17.27
C GLN A 156 -9.58 -8.50 15.75
N VAL A 157 -10.60 -8.87 14.95
CA VAL A 157 -10.55 -8.78 13.49
C VAL A 157 -10.47 -7.31 13.04
N PHE A 158 -11.27 -6.43 13.66
CA PHE A 158 -11.20 -4.99 13.44
C PHE A 158 -9.77 -4.47 13.67
N SER A 159 -9.12 -4.89 14.76
CA SER A 159 -7.75 -4.48 15.10
C SER A 159 -6.71 -4.90 14.05
N ILE A 160 -6.93 -6.01 13.34
CA ILE A 160 -6.07 -6.41 12.22
C ILE A 160 -6.31 -5.51 11.01
N VAL A 161 -7.58 -5.34 10.61
CA VAL A 161 -7.96 -4.67 9.37
C VAL A 161 -7.69 -3.15 9.44
N ARG A 162 -7.92 -2.52 10.61
CA ARG A 162 -7.66 -1.09 10.82
C ARG A 162 -6.21 -0.69 10.52
N THR A 163 -5.25 -1.62 10.67
CA THR A 163 -3.84 -1.36 10.37
C THR A 163 -3.64 -0.81 8.95
N GLN A 164 -4.51 -1.18 7.99
CA GLN A 164 -4.46 -0.62 6.64
C GLN A 164 -4.73 0.89 6.63
N ILE A 165 -5.54 1.39 7.54
CA ILE A 165 -5.90 2.81 7.63
C ILE A 165 -4.93 3.56 8.54
N ASP A 166 -4.45 2.94 9.62
CA ASP A 166 -3.46 3.53 10.54
C ASP A 166 -2.16 3.96 9.83
N VAL A 167 -1.84 3.33 8.69
CA VAL A 167 -0.61 3.63 7.92
C VAL A 167 -0.82 4.61 6.77
N VAL A 168 -2.01 5.19 6.61
CA VAL A 168 -2.26 6.22 5.61
C VAL A 168 -1.48 7.48 5.98
N LEU A 169 -0.80 8.08 4.98
CA LEU A 169 -0.10 9.34 5.19
C LEU A 169 -1.08 10.48 5.50
N PRO A 170 -0.68 11.50 6.27
CA PRO A 170 -1.51 12.70 6.47
C PRO A 170 -1.87 13.43 5.15
N THR A 171 -1.05 13.26 4.12
CA THR A 171 -1.32 13.76 2.75
C THR A 171 -1.99 12.73 1.86
N GLY A 172 -2.33 11.57 2.42
CA GLY A 172 -2.92 10.44 1.73
C GLY A 172 -4.44 10.39 1.86
N VAL A 173 -5.01 9.26 1.44
CA VAL A 173 -6.47 9.06 1.38
C VAL A 173 -6.84 7.68 1.91
N GLY A 174 -7.78 7.63 2.85
CA GLY A 174 -8.50 6.42 3.24
C GLY A 174 -9.78 6.29 2.39
N VAL A 175 -9.94 5.18 1.68
CA VAL A 175 -11.16 4.86 0.91
C VAL A 175 -11.94 3.78 1.62
N LEU A 176 -13.11 4.13 2.17
CA LEU A 176 -13.84 3.33 3.13
C LEU A 176 -15.28 3.04 2.67
N ASN A 177 -15.74 1.82 2.93
CA ASN A 177 -17.12 1.43 2.66
C ASN A 177 -18.07 1.98 3.75
N ALA A 178 -18.97 2.89 3.39
CA ALA A 178 -19.96 3.46 4.31
C ALA A 178 -21.14 2.50 4.60
N ASP A 179 -21.26 1.40 3.86
CA ASP A 179 -22.31 0.41 4.07
C ASP A 179 -21.89 -0.69 5.07
N ASP A 180 -20.63 -0.66 5.53
CA ASP A 180 -20.09 -1.57 6.53
C ASP A 180 -19.80 -0.79 7.85
N PRO A 181 -20.56 -1.06 8.94
CA PRO A 181 -20.40 -0.32 10.18
C PRO A 181 -19.00 -0.44 10.83
N MET A 182 -18.32 -1.57 10.65
CA MET A 182 -16.96 -1.75 11.16
C MET A 182 -15.96 -0.90 10.37
N VAL A 183 -16.14 -0.81 9.05
CA VAL A 183 -15.28 0.01 8.20
C VAL A 183 -15.49 1.50 8.46
N VAL A 184 -16.75 1.93 8.72
CA VAL A 184 -17.07 3.33 9.06
C VAL A 184 -16.28 3.79 10.29
N GLN A 185 -16.15 2.96 11.32
CA GLN A 185 -15.40 3.31 12.55
C GLN A 185 -13.92 3.59 12.28
N MET A 186 -13.35 3.04 11.20
CA MET A 186 -11.95 3.27 10.85
C MET A 186 -11.68 4.69 10.33
N ALA A 187 -12.71 5.46 10.00
CA ALA A 187 -12.56 6.82 9.49
C ALA A 187 -11.85 7.75 10.48
N GLU A 188 -12.11 7.58 11.78
CA GLU A 188 -11.48 8.37 12.86
C GLU A 188 -10.00 8.04 13.07
N LEU A 189 -9.53 6.92 12.51
CA LEU A 189 -8.16 6.45 12.64
C LEU A 189 -7.28 6.86 11.44
N CYS A 190 -7.88 7.46 10.42
CA CYS A 190 -7.18 7.88 9.22
C CYS A 190 -6.50 9.23 9.44
N ASP A 191 -5.17 9.27 9.35
CA ASP A 191 -4.42 10.53 9.41
C ASP A 191 -4.66 11.43 8.19
N GLY A 192 -5.07 10.83 7.05
CA GLY A 192 -5.32 11.51 5.79
C GLY A 192 -6.79 11.83 5.55
N GLU A 193 -7.11 12.27 4.33
CA GLU A 193 -8.49 12.48 3.93
C GLU A 193 -9.27 11.15 3.86
N VAL A 194 -10.54 11.17 4.24
CA VAL A 194 -11.44 10.03 4.07
C VAL A 194 -12.38 10.26 2.88
N ILE A 195 -12.45 9.27 2.00
CA ILE A 195 -13.46 9.18 0.94
C ILE A 195 -14.32 7.96 1.22
N PHE A 196 -15.59 8.15 1.46
CA PHE A 196 -16.53 7.06 1.58
C PHE A 196 -17.10 6.63 0.22
N PHE A 197 -17.34 5.33 0.05
CA PHE A 197 -18.18 4.84 -1.03
C PHE A 197 -19.38 4.08 -0.47
N SER A 198 -20.52 4.11 -1.18
CA SER A 198 -21.77 3.47 -0.75
C SER A 198 -22.68 3.14 -1.94
N GLU A 199 -23.41 2.03 -1.83
CA GLU A 199 -24.53 1.71 -2.71
C GLU A 199 -25.84 2.34 -2.21
N ASN A 200 -25.85 2.87 -0.98
CA ASN A 200 -27.00 3.55 -0.38
C ASN A 200 -26.84 5.09 -0.42
N PRO A 201 -27.46 5.79 -1.39
CA PRO A 201 -27.35 7.24 -1.47
C PRO A 201 -28.01 8.00 -0.32
N ASN A 202 -28.82 7.32 0.49
CA ASN A 202 -29.54 7.88 1.65
C ASN A 202 -28.85 7.54 2.99
N SER A 203 -27.65 6.95 2.96
CA SER A 203 -26.88 6.66 4.18
C SER A 203 -26.67 7.91 5.01
N GLU A 204 -26.97 7.85 6.30
CA GLU A 204 -26.72 8.95 7.23
C GLU A 204 -25.22 9.22 7.41
N VAL A 205 -24.38 8.18 7.31
CA VAL A 205 -22.92 8.32 7.31
C VAL A 205 -22.47 9.23 6.15
N ILE A 206 -22.97 8.96 4.93
CA ILE A 206 -22.65 9.77 3.75
C ILE A 206 -23.16 11.21 3.91
N LYS A 207 -24.39 11.40 4.39
CA LYS A 207 -24.96 12.74 4.58
C LYS A 207 -24.12 13.56 5.57
N THR A 208 -23.83 12.99 6.73
CA THR A 208 -23.01 13.64 7.76
C THR A 208 -21.61 13.96 7.24
N HIS A 209 -20.99 13.03 6.52
CA HIS A 209 -19.66 13.22 5.95
C HIS A 209 -19.62 14.37 4.93
N LEU A 210 -20.61 14.43 4.03
CA LEU A 210 -20.74 15.53 3.06
C LEU A 210 -21.02 16.89 3.73
N GLN A 211 -21.82 16.93 4.82
CA GLN A 211 -22.05 18.14 5.60
C GLN A 211 -20.76 18.68 6.24
N ASN A 212 -19.80 17.81 6.52
CA ASN A 212 -18.48 18.15 7.06
C ASN A 212 -17.42 18.32 5.97
N ASP A 213 -17.82 18.71 4.74
CA ASP A 213 -16.94 18.94 3.59
C ASP A 213 -16.20 17.69 3.08
N GLY A 214 -16.62 16.50 3.47
CA GLY A 214 -16.04 15.25 2.98
C GLY A 214 -16.39 14.95 1.51
N ARG A 215 -15.70 13.96 0.97
CA ARG A 215 -15.95 13.43 -0.38
C ARG A 215 -16.55 12.03 -0.31
N ALA A 216 -17.48 11.73 -1.25
CA ALA A 216 -18.09 10.41 -1.32
C ALA A 216 -18.32 9.96 -2.77
N VAL A 217 -18.24 8.66 -2.99
CA VAL A 217 -18.60 8.00 -4.24
C VAL A 217 -19.89 7.20 -4.01
N LEU A 218 -20.92 7.52 -4.76
CA LEU A 218 -22.22 6.84 -4.68
C LEU A 218 -22.44 5.99 -5.92
N VAL A 219 -22.80 4.73 -5.70
CA VAL A 219 -23.11 3.78 -6.78
C VAL A 219 -24.61 3.68 -6.91
N GLY A 220 -25.17 4.23 -7.97
CA GLY A 220 -26.57 4.08 -8.34
C GLY A 220 -26.79 2.99 -9.39
N LYS A 221 -28.06 2.71 -9.72
CA LYS A 221 -28.40 1.63 -10.67
C LYS A 221 -27.79 1.81 -12.08
N GLN A 222 -27.51 3.03 -12.49
CA GLN A 222 -27.02 3.34 -13.85
C GLN A 222 -25.90 4.39 -13.87
N GLN A 223 -25.44 4.84 -12.71
CA GLN A 223 -24.41 5.87 -12.63
C GLN A 223 -23.57 5.75 -11.37
N ILE A 224 -22.33 6.18 -11.49
CA ILE A 224 -21.43 6.40 -10.36
C ILE A 224 -21.33 7.93 -10.20
N THR A 225 -21.61 8.43 -9.00
CA THR A 225 -21.60 9.87 -8.70
C THR A 225 -20.53 10.16 -7.67
N LEU A 226 -19.60 11.04 -8.02
CA LEU A 226 -18.69 11.64 -7.05
C LEU A 226 -19.35 12.88 -6.46
N LYS A 227 -19.44 12.94 -5.12
CA LYS A 227 -19.94 14.10 -4.38
C LYS A 227 -18.85 14.68 -3.51
N SER A 228 -18.84 16.01 -3.39
CA SER A 228 -17.99 16.75 -2.48
C SER A 228 -18.88 17.68 -1.65
N GLY A 229 -18.64 17.79 -0.36
CA GLY A 229 -19.37 18.69 0.51
C GLY A 229 -19.24 20.14 0.05
N LYS A 230 -20.30 20.95 0.24
CA LYS A 230 -20.43 22.38 -0.13
C LYS A 230 -20.37 22.74 -1.65
N LEU A 231 -20.51 21.82 -2.56
CA LEU A 231 -20.95 22.17 -3.91
C LEU A 231 -22.48 22.05 -3.95
N GLU A 232 -23.16 23.19 -3.76
CA GLU A 232 -24.56 23.38 -4.16
C GLU A 232 -24.72 23.27 -5.68
#